data_93f063c38454b72a141bdeb30678a81f
#
_entry.id   93f063c38454b72a141bdeb30678a81f
#
_cell.length_a   1.000
_cell.length_b   1.000
_cell.length_c   1.000
_cell.angle_alpha   90.00
_cell.angle_beta   90.00
_cell.angle_gamma   90.00
#
_symmetry.space_group_name_H-M   'P 1'
#
loop_
_entity.id
_entity.type
_entity.pdbx_description
1 polymer ?
#
loop_
_entity_poly.entity_id
_entity_poly.type
_entity_poly.pdbx_seq_one_letter_code
_entity_poly.pdbx_strand_id
1 'polypeptide(L)'
;MPFLTGVEIYDFRLRRELSRTIYDFRVNYKSQIVNHKSEMFVMFTGIIENLAVVKKLSLKAGGAELLLDIGDFSDEIKLGESIAINGVCLTVKEVKGTVAGFDISRETLTKAALGKLRNAEKVNIERALRVGDRLGGHFVTGHIDGVGVIKEKKQHADQCTMSFSVEKRFTDMMIEKGSVAIDGISLTIVDIADCVFSVALIPYTLTSTTLGHKKTGDQVNIEIDMMGKWVKKILKKENYGGITREQLTEQGF
;
A
#
# COMPACT_ATOMS: atom_id res chain seq x y z
N MET A 1 49.32 -50.41 -0.31
CA MET A 1 48.41 -49.23 -0.56
C MET A 1 48.11 -49.24 -2.02
N PRO A 2 46.87 -49.41 -2.44
CA PRO A 2 46.40 -48.87 -3.70
C PRO A 2 45.19 -47.95 -3.48
N PHE A 3 45.20 -46.92 -4.25
CA PHE A 3 44.20 -45.85 -4.37
C PHE A 3 42.87 -46.39 -4.90
N LEU A 4 41.77 -46.01 -4.26
CA LEU A 4 40.43 -46.19 -4.77
C LEU A 4 40.16 -45.10 -5.83
N THR A 5 40.09 -45.53 -7.07
CA THR A 5 39.65 -44.74 -8.22
C THR A 5 38.12 -44.67 -8.23
N GLY A 6 37.59 -43.47 -8.47
CA GLY A 6 36.18 -43.14 -8.42
C GLY A 6 35.32 -43.91 -9.41
N VAL A 7 34.13 -44.24 -8.97
CA VAL A 7 33.07 -44.81 -9.80
C VAL A 7 32.36 -43.64 -10.51
N GLU A 8 32.68 -43.44 -11.79
CA GLU A 8 31.84 -42.63 -12.68
C GLU A 8 30.66 -43.48 -13.18
N ILE A 9 29.55 -43.37 -12.53
CA ILE A 9 28.30 -43.90 -13.06
C ILE A 9 27.67 -42.85 -13.98
N TYR A 10 27.99 -42.95 -15.26
CA TYR A 10 27.26 -42.20 -16.30
C TYR A 10 26.00 -42.98 -16.68
N ASP A 11 24.91 -42.77 -15.94
CA ASP A 11 23.60 -43.24 -16.38
C ASP A 11 22.97 -42.21 -17.32
N PHE A 12 23.16 -42.45 -18.61
CA PHE A 12 22.60 -41.61 -19.71
C PHE A 12 21.07 -41.62 -19.73
N ARG A 13 20.41 -42.59 -19.09
CA ARG A 13 18.96 -42.65 -18.95
C ARG A 13 18.46 -41.63 -17.89
N LEU A 14 19.13 -41.58 -16.74
CA LEU A 14 18.78 -40.63 -15.69
C LEU A 14 18.93 -39.17 -16.16
N ARG A 15 19.95 -38.85 -16.95
CA ARG A 15 20.11 -37.50 -17.54
C ARG A 15 18.99 -37.13 -18.50
N ARG A 16 18.50 -38.08 -19.29
CA ARG A 16 17.36 -37.82 -20.21
C ARG A 16 16.04 -37.64 -19.46
N GLU A 17 15.78 -38.40 -18.42
CA GLU A 17 14.59 -38.27 -17.60
C GLU A 17 14.60 -36.97 -16.78
N LEU A 18 15.74 -36.65 -16.12
CA LEU A 18 15.89 -35.39 -15.42
C LEU A 18 15.76 -34.15 -16.33
N SER A 19 16.38 -34.20 -17.52
CA SER A 19 16.25 -33.09 -18.47
C SER A 19 14.82 -32.93 -19.02
N ARG A 20 14.08 -34.02 -19.22
CA ARG A 20 12.68 -34.01 -19.62
C ARG A 20 11.80 -33.46 -18.49
N THR A 21 12.00 -33.93 -17.26
CA THR A 21 11.26 -33.46 -16.07
C THR A 21 11.52 -31.98 -15.79
N ILE A 22 12.76 -31.50 -15.94
CA ILE A 22 13.12 -30.09 -15.77
C ILE A 22 12.53 -29.25 -16.92
N TYR A 23 12.50 -29.77 -18.15
CA TYR A 23 11.92 -29.09 -19.30
C TYR A 23 10.38 -29.00 -19.16
N ASP A 24 9.73 -30.10 -18.78
CA ASP A 24 8.28 -30.14 -18.54
C ASP A 24 7.87 -29.26 -17.33
N PHE A 25 8.71 -29.20 -16.29
CA PHE A 25 8.51 -28.31 -15.17
C PHE A 25 8.65 -26.84 -15.58
N ARG A 26 9.64 -26.49 -16.41
CA ARG A 26 9.82 -25.14 -16.95
C ARG A 26 8.70 -24.72 -17.91
N VAL A 27 8.23 -25.64 -18.75
CA VAL A 27 7.14 -25.37 -19.72
C VAL A 27 5.81 -25.23 -18.96
N ASN A 28 5.51 -26.12 -18.01
CA ASN A 28 4.31 -26.03 -17.19
C ASN A 28 4.31 -24.80 -16.27
N TYR A 29 5.47 -24.45 -15.70
CA TYR A 29 5.57 -23.25 -14.87
C TYR A 29 5.39 -21.97 -15.69
N LYS A 30 5.94 -21.90 -16.92
CA LYS A 30 5.69 -20.78 -17.84
C LYS A 30 4.24 -20.70 -18.29
N SER A 31 3.57 -21.82 -18.57
CA SER A 31 2.16 -21.82 -18.98
C SER A 31 1.22 -21.48 -17.84
N GLN A 32 1.54 -21.86 -16.60
CA GLN A 32 0.77 -21.45 -15.43
C GLN A 32 0.97 -19.99 -15.04
N ILE A 33 2.18 -19.42 -15.26
CA ILE A 33 2.45 -17.99 -15.07
C ILE A 33 1.69 -17.14 -16.11
N VAL A 34 1.49 -17.66 -17.33
CA VAL A 34 0.77 -16.92 -18.39
C VAL A 34 -0.75 -16.94 -18.17
N ASN A 35 -1.31 -17.93 -17.45
CA ASN A 35 -2.74 -18.03 -17.16
C ASN A 35 -3.18 -17.56 -15.77
N HIS A 36 -2.28 -17.38 -14.82
CA HIS A 36 -2.56 -16.48 -13.71
C HIS A 36 -2.44 -15.05 -14.25
N LYS A 37 -3.54 -14.31 -14.30
CA LYS A 37 -3.48 -12.87 -14.04
C LYS A 37 -2.70 -12.78 -12.73
N SER A 38 -1.40 -12.57 -12.82
CA SER A 38 -0.61 -12.17 -11.66
C SER A 38 -1.36 -10.97 -11.14
N GLU A 39 -1.94 -11.08 -9.95
CA GLU A 39 -2.21 -9.90 -9.16
C GLU A 39 -0.84 -9.26 -9.02
N MET A 40 -0.57 -8.37 -9.96
CA MET A 40 0.66 -7.60 -9.96
C MET A 40 0.60 -6.83 -8.67
N PHE A 41 1.50 -7.12 -7.73
CA PHE A 41 1.61 -6.37 -6.50
C PHE A 41 1.86 -4.92 -6.90
N VAL A 42 0.79 -4.16 -7.00
CA VAL A 42 0.87 -2.72 -7.20
C VAL A 42 1.31 -2.13 -5.88
N MET A 43 2.38 -1.35 -5.93
CA MET A 43 2.97 -0.73 -4.76
C MET A 43 3.25 0.74 -5.05
N PHE A 44 3.15 1.56 -4.02
CA PHE A 44 3.46 2.98 -4.01
C PHE A 44 4.49 3.26 -2.92
N THR A 45 5.01 4.47 -2.89
CA THR A 45 6.04 4.89 -1.92
C THR A 45 5.49 5.81 -0.84
N GLY A 46 4.35 6.44 -1.10
CA GLY A 46 3.79 7.52 -0.29
C GLY A 46 4.49 8.87 -0.52
N ILE A 47 5.21 9.00 -1.63
CA ILE A 47 5.77 10.27 -2.09
C ILE A 47 4.86 10.83 -3.17
N ILE A 48 4.11 11.86 -2.83
CA ILE A 48 3.14 12.46 -3.76
C ILE A 48 3.87 13.12 -4.92
N GLU A 49 3.47 12.77 -6.14
CA GLU A 49 4.07 13.29 -7.36
C GLU A 49 3.37 14.56 -7.85
N ASN A 50 2.03 14.64 -7.69
CA ASN A 50 1.26 15.80 -8.14
C ASN A 50 -0.07 15.94 -7.37
N LEU A 51 -0.72 17.11 -7.52
CA LEU A 51 -2.07 17.37 -7.09
C LEU A 51 -3.01 17.42 -8.29
N ALA A 52 -4.00 16.53 -8.32
CA ALA A 52 -5.08 16.57 -9.31
C ALA A 52 -6.30 17.32 -8.78
N VAL A 53 -7.17 17.78 -9.69
CA VAL A 53 -8.39 18.50 -9.35
C VAL A 53 -9.61 17.65 -9.71
N VAL A 54 -10.51 17.44 -8.78
CA VAL A 54 -11.77 16.73 -8.99
C VAL A 54 -12.65 17.51 -9.98
N LYS A 55 -12.90 16.93 -11.15
CA LYS A 55 -13.86 17.47 -12.13
C LYS A 55 -15.27 16.98 -11.84
N LYS A 56 -15.42 15.71 -11.49
CA LYS A 56 -16.72 15.11 -11.24
C LYS A 56 -16.59 13.83 -10.43
N LEU A 57 -17.47 13.64 -9.46
CA LEU A 57 -17.75 12.37 -8.80
C LEU A 57 -19.22 12.00 -9.07
N SER A 58 -19.46 10.88 -9.73
CA SER A 58 -20.80 10.42 -10.09
C SER A 58 -21.08 9.08 -9.42
N LEU A 59 -22.01 9.06 -8.47
CA LEU A 59 -22.45 7.81 -7.83
C LEU A 59 -23.23 6.94 -8.84
N LYS A 60 -22.99 5.64 -8.82
CA LYS A 60 -23.61 4.61 -9.64
C LYS A 60 -24.12 3.47 -8.75
N ALA A 61 -24.99 2.59 -9.24
CA ALA A 61 -25.55 1.48 -8.47
C ALA A 61 -24.47 0.54 -7.84
N GLY A 62 -23.31 0.37 -8.52
CA GLY A 62 -22.22 -0.50 -8.09
C GLY A 62 -21.00 0.21 -7.49
N GLY A 63 -21.04 1.54 -7.32
CA GLY A 63 -19.88 2.32 -6.88
C GLY A 63 -19.95 3.79 -7.32
N ALA A 64 -18.86 4.31 -7.87
CA ALA A 64 -18.80 5.67 -8.41
C ALA A 64 -17.84 5.75 -9.61
N GLU A 65 -17.99 6.79 -10.41
CA GLU A 65 -17.04 7.23 -11.40
C GLU A 65 -16.43 8.56 -10.98
N LEU A 66 -15.12 8.61 -10.98
CA LEU A 66 -14.33 9.80 -10.62
C LEU A 66 -13.59 10.30 -11.86
N LEU A 67 -13.76 11.59 -12.18
CA LEU A 67 -13.01 12.29 -13.22
C LEU A 67 -12.10 13.32 -12.56
N LEU A 68 -10.80 13.23 -12.83
CA LEU A 68 -9.77 14.13 -12.32
C LEU A 68 -9.08 14.87 -13.46
N ASP A 69 -8.89 16.16 -13.30
CA ASP A 69 -7.94 16.92 -14.11
C ASP A 69 -6.55 16.72 -13.49
N ILE A 70 -5.72 16.03 -14.22
CA ILE A 70 -4.35 15.65 -13.80
C ILE A 70 -3.26 16.51 -14.49
N GLY A 71 -3.68 17.49 -15.31
CA GLY A 71 -2.79 18.40 -16.02
C GLY A 71 -1.79 17.65 -16.91
N ASP A 72 -0.55 18.15 -16.98
CA ASP A 72 0.53 17.59 -17.80
C ASP A 72 0.94 16.17 -17.38
N PHE A 73 0.50 15.71 -16.18
CA PHE A 73 0.71 14.34 -15.72
C PHE A 73 0.00 13.31 -16.62
N SER A 74 -0.95 13.75 -17.44
CA SER A 74 -1.68 12.91 -18.41
C SER A 74 -0.77 12.27 -19.47
N ASP A 75 0.33 12.92 -19.85
CA ASP A 75 1.25 12.42 -20.86
C ASP A 75 2.05 11.20 -20.41
N GLU A 76 2.11 10.99 -19.09
CA GLU A 76 2.87 9.92 -18.46
C GLU A 76 2.02 8.72 -18.04
N ILE A 77 0.68 8.84 -18.12
CA ILE A 77 -0.29 7.84 -17.64
C ILE A 77 -0.88 7.04 -18.78
N LYS A 78 -1.00 5.72 -18.62
CA LYS A 78 -1.59 4.82 -19.61
C LYS A 78 -2.87 4.15 -19.08
N LEU A 79 -3.74 3.76 -19.99
CA LEU A 79 -4.91 2.96 -19.67
C LEU A 79 -4.52 1.65 -18.97
N GLY A 80 -5.21 1.32 -17.91
CA GLY A 80 -4.96 0.12 -17.12
C GLY A 80 -3.87 0.26 -16.07
N GLU A 81 -3.15 1.39 -15.99
CA GLU A 81 -2.20 1.66 -14.91
C GLU A 81 -2.92 1.91 -13.59
N SER A 82 -2.24 1.59 -12.49
CA SER A 82 -2.71 1.90 -11.14
C SER A 82 -2.11 3.23 -10.68
N ILE A 83 -2.99 4.08 -10.16
CA ILE A 83 -2.66 5.39 -9.57
C ILE A 83 -3.22 5.44 -8.16
N ALA A 84 -2.43 5.88 -7.19
CA ALA A 84 -2.93 6.19 -5.85
C ALA A 84 -3.57 7.58 -5.85
N ILE A 85 -4.85 7.67 -5.48
CA ILE A 85 -5.62 8.91 -5.38
C ILE A 85 -5.99 9.12 -3.91
N ASN A 86 -5.41 10.12 -3.25
CA ASN A 86 -5.45 10.24 -1.79
C ASN A 86 -5.14 8.88 -1.12
N GLY A 87 -4.13 8.17 -1.62
CA GLY A 87 -3.70 6.86 -1.13
C GLY A 87 -4.56 5.67 -1.56
N VAL A 88 -5.67 5.87 -2.28
CA VAL A 88 -6.51 4.78 -2.78
C VAL A 88 -6.00 4.32 -4.14
N CYS A 89 -5.63 3.06 -4.26
CA CYS A 89 -5.24 2.45 -5.54
C CYS A 89 -6.45 2.34 -6.47
N LEU A 90 -6.42 3.05 -7.58
CA LEU A 90 -7.44 3.01 -8.63
C LEU A 90 -6.80 2.76 -9.99
N THR A 91 -7.53 2.06 -10.87
CA THR A 91 -7.09 1.78 -12.23
C THR A 91 -7.58 2.84 -13.20
N VAL A 92 -6.70 3.36 -14.03
CA VAL A 92 -7.02 4.33 -15.09
C VAL A 92 -7.92 3.65 -16.13
N LYS A 93 -9.14 4.15 -16.27
CA LYS A 93 -10.15 3.64 -17.20
C LYS A 93 -10.14 4.39 -18.53
N GLU A 94 -9.92 5.70 -18.50
CA GLU A 94 -9.83 6.55 -19.69
C GLU A 94 -8.95 7.76 -19.41
N VAL A 95 -8.35 8.29 -20.48
CA VAL A 95 -7.64 9.59 -20.47
C VAL A 95 -8.12 10.38 -21.68
N LYS A 96 -8.61 11.59 -21.47
CA LYS A 96 -9.09 12.53 -22.52
C LYS A 96 -8.51 13.92 -22.27
N GLY A 97 -7.50 14.28 -23.05
CA GLY A 97 -6.71 15.47 -22.78
C GLY A 97 -6.09 15.38 -21.38
N THR A 98 -6.28 16.38 -20.55
CA THR A 98 -5.78 16.41 -19.16
C THR A 98 -6.67 15.68 -18.16
N VAL A 99 -7.79 15.07 -18.59
CA VAL A 99 -8.75 14.43 -17.69
C VAL A 99 -8.60 12.91 -17.71
N ALA A 100 -8.34 12.32 -16.54
CA ALA A 100 -8.36 10.88 -16.32
C ALA A 100 -9.63 10.43 -15.60
N GLY A 101 -10.16 9.26 -15.99
CA GLY A 101 -11.35 8.65 -15.41
C GLY A 101 -11.04 7.35 -14.68
N PHE A 102 -11.73 7.14 -13.55
CA PHE A 102 -11.56 6.00 -12.66
C PHE A 102 -12.91 5.45 -12.22
N ASP A 103 -13.04 4.13 -12.11
CA ASP A 103 -14.18 3.52 -11.44
C ASP A 103 -13.80 3.20 -9.98
N ILE A 104 -14.69 3.54 -9.05
CA ILE A 104 -14.53 3.28 -7.62
C ILE A 104 -15.56 2.25 -7.20
N SER A 105 -15.12 1.13 -6.60
CA SER A 105 -16.01 0.10 -6.09
C SER A 105 -16.82 0.58 -4.88
N ARG A 106 -17.96 -0.07 -4.61
CA ARG A 106 -18.77 0.20 -3.42
C ARG A 106 -17.98 -0.04 -2.12
N GLU A 107 -17.15 -1.09 -2.11
CA GLU A 107 -16.28 -1.39 -0.97
C GLU A 107 -15.31 -0.25 -0.69
N THR A 108 -14.63 0.25 -1.73
CA THR A 108 -13.70 1.38 -1.63
C THR A 108 -14.39 2.65 -1.12
N LEU A 109 -15.60 2.95 -1.61
CA LEU A 109 -16.39 4.10 -1.13
C LEU A 109 -16.77 3.98 0.36
N THR A 110 -16.92 2.76 0.86
CA THR A 110 -17.26 2.53 2.27
C THR A 110 -16.05 2.71 3.19
N LYS A 111 -14.86 2.32 2.71
CA LYS A 111 -13.62 2.33 3.50
C LYS A 111 -12.82 3.62 3.41
N ALA A 112 -12.97 4.36 2.30
CA ALA A 112 -12.18 5.57 2.02
C ALA A 112 -13.04 6.83 1.99
N ALA A 113 -12.41 7.98 2.21
CA ALA A 113 -13.05 9.29 2.17
C ALA A 113 -13.41 9.78 0.75
N LEU A 114 -13.10 9.00 -0.31
CA LEU A 114 -13.30 9.41 -1.70
C LEU A 114 -14.77 9.72 -2.05
N GLY A 115 -15.72 9.07 -1.42
CA GLY A 115 -17.16 9.30 -1.65
C GLY A 115 -17.66 10.69 -1.28
N LYS A 116 -16.85 11.50 -0.57
CA LYS A 116 -17.18 12.84 -0.12
C LYS A 116 -16.49 13.95 -0.92
N LEU A 117 -15.68 13.59 -1.91
CA LEU A 117 -14.97 14.54 -2.76
C LEU A 117 -15.95 15.45 -3.50
N ARG A 118 -15.61 16.72 -3.61
CA ARG A 118 -16.39 17.76 -4.27
C ARG A 118 -15.67 18.25 -5.52
N ASN A 119 -16.42 18.78 -6.47
CA ASN A 119 -15.84 19.43 -7.65
C ASN A 119 -14.87 20.55 -7.21
N ALA A 120 -13.78 20.70 -7.95
CA ALA A 120 -12.66 21.61 -7.70
C ALA A 120 -11.83 21.32 -6.44
N GLU A 121 -12.13 20.24 -5.71
CA GLU A 121 -11.27 19.76 -4.60
C GLU A 121 -9.97 19.15 -5.15
N LYS A 122 -8.87 19.39 -4.45
CA LYS A 122 -7.56 18.80 -4.79
C LYS A 122 -7.40 17.42 -4.15
N VAL A 123 -6.77 16.51 -4.88
CA VAL A 123 -6.40 15.17 -4.39
C VAL A 123 -4.92 14.89 -4.68
N ASN A 124 -4.26 14.19 -3.79
CA ASN A 124 -2.90 13.69 -4.01
C ASN A 124 -2.92 12.60 -5.07
N ILE A 125 -1.94 12.58 -5.98
CA ILE A 125 -1.74 11.50 -6.94
C ILE A 125 -0.30 11.01 -6.92
N GLU A 126 -0.14 9.69 -7.05
CA GLU A 126 1.15 9.00 -7.14
C GLU A 126 0.98 7.80 -8.07
N ARG A 127 1.95 7.59 -8.99
CA ARG A 127 1.99 6.40 -9.87
C ARG A 127 2.51 5.19 -9.11
N ALA A 128 2.17 4.02 -9.61
CA ALA A 128 2.73 2.78 -9.08
C ALA A 128 4.25 2.75 -9.23
N LEU A 129 4.93 2.29 -8.18
CA LEU A 129 6.39 2.12 -8.14
C LEU A 129 6.85 1.14 -9.21
N ARG A 130 7.82 1.50 -10.01
CA ARG A 130 8.44 0.62 -11.01
C ARG A 130 9.58 -0.19 -10.40
N VAL A 131 9.84 -1.36 -10.95
CA VAL A 131 11.01 -2.16 -10.55
C VAL A 131 12.29 -1.38 -10.86
N GLY A 132 13.10 -1.15 -9.83
CA GLY A 132 14.34 -0.37 -9.94
C GLY A 132 14.24 1.07 -9.46
N ASP A 133 13.03 1.60 -9.21
CA ASP A 133 12.84 2.91 -8.64
C ASP A 133 13.25 2.96 -7.15
N ARG A 134 13.49 4.16 -6.65
CA ARG A 134 13.83 4.37 -5.22
C ARG A 134 12.57 4.35 -4.36
N LEU A 135 12.61 3.64 -3.25
CA LEU A 135 11.61 3.70 -2.20
C LEU A 135 11.92 4.87 -1.26
N GLY A 136 11.38 6.06 -1.57
CA GLY A 136 11.64 7.28 -0.80
C GLY A 136 10.85 7.43 0.51
N GLY A 137 9.75 6.66 0.66
CA GLY A 137 8.89 6.61 1.85
C GLY A 137 8.88 5.22 2.48
N HIS A 138 7.73 4.56 2.47
CA HIS A 138 7.57 3.17 2.92
C HIS A 138 6.69 2.39 1.93
N PHE A 139 6.45 1.10 2.18
CA PHE A 139 5.58 0.29 1.34
C PHE A 139 4.11 0.67 1.54
N VAL A 140 3.54 1.36 0.55
CA VAL A 140 2.13 1.76 0.50
C VAL A 140 1.44 0.92 -0.58
N THR A 141 0.35 0.26 -0.23
CA THR A 141 -0.36 -0.64 -1.14
C THR A 141 -1.54 0.02 -1.85
N GLY A 142 -1.99 1.15 -1.32
CA GLY A 142 -3.21 1.82 -1.80
C GLY A 142 -4.50 1.19 -1.27
N HIS A 143 -4.40 0.30 -0.28
CA HIS A 143 -5.53 -0.38 0.34
C HIS A 143 -5.83 0.24 1.70
N ILE A 144 -6.75 1.21 1.70
CA ILE A 144 -7.10 1.98 2.87
C ILE A 144 -7.67 1.11 3.98
N ASP A 145 -7.15 1.23 5.20
CA ASP A 145 -7.63 0.55 6.39
C ASP A 145 -8.88 1.21 6.98
N GLY A 146 -8.98 2.54 6.80
CA GLY A 146 -10.12 3.33 7.22
C GLY A 146 -9.88 4.83 7.13
N VAL A 147 -10.78 5.59 7.74
CA VAL A 147 -10.79 7.04 7.72
C VAL A 147 -10.41 7.58 9.09
N GLY A 148 -9.47 8.53 9.11
CA GLY A 148 -9.14 9.35 10.27
C GLY A 148 -9.75 10.74 10.15
N VAL A 149 -9.80 11.46 11.27
CA VAL A 149 -10.25 12.86 11.33
C VAL A 149 -9.11 13.71 11.90
N ILE A 150 -8.80 14.82 11.25
CA ILE A 150 -7.84 15.79 11.76
C ILE A 150 -8.38 16.39 13.05
N LYS A 151 -7.75 16.06 14.18
CA LYS A 151 -8.13 16.56 15.50
C LYS A 151 -7.54 17.93 15.79
N GLU A 152 -6.30 18.14 15.35
CA GLU A 152 -5.59 19.39 15.59
C GLU A 152 -4.55 19.64 14.50
N LYS A 153 -4.36 20.92 14.14
CA LYS A 153 -3.30 21.37 13.22
C LYS A 153 -2.63 22.61 13.87
N LYS A 154 -1.40 22.41 14.35
CA LYS A 154 -0.61 23.46 15.02
C LYS A 154 0.55 23.88 14.11
N GLN A 155 0.52 25.13 13.67
CA GLN A 155 1.61 25.72 12.91
C GLN A 155 2.69 26.22 13.89
N HIS A 156 3.91 25.83 13.64
CA HIS A 156 5.14 26.35 14.28
C HIS A 156 5.95 27.12 13.23
N ALA A 157 7.02 27.81 13.63
CA ALA A 157 7.82 28.61 12.70
C ALA A 157 8.26 27.81 11.46
N ASP A 158 8.84 26.62 11.66
CA ASP A 158 9.48 25.85 10.60
C ASP A 158 8.79 24.49 10.32
N GLN A 159 7.71 24.18 11.02
CA GLN A 159 6.99 22.90 10.88
C GLN A 159 5.53 23.01 11.29
N CYS A 160 4.74 22.03 10.92
CA CYS A 160 3.35 21.90 11.37
C CYS A 160 3.17 20.54 12.05
N THR A 161 2.64 20.51 13.26
CA THR A 161 2.22 19.26 13.91
C THR A 161 0.74 19.04 13.63
N MET A 162 0.38 17.86 13.16
CA MET A 162 -1.01 17.44 12.97
C MET A 162 -1.31 16.21 13.80
N SER A 163 -2.46 16.22 14.49
CA SER A 163 -2.97 15.07 15.23
C SER A 163 -4.22 14.53 14.57
N PHE A 164 -4.35 13.21 14.54
CA PHE A 164 -5.44 12.49 13.87
C PHE A 164 -6.13 11.57 14.87
N SER A 165 -7.47 11.65 14.91
CA SER A 165 -8.30 10.70 15.63
C SER A 165 -8.66 9.55 14.69
N VAL A 166 -8.46 8.31 15.15
CA VAL A 166 -8.72 7.08 14.41
C VAL A 166 -9.33 6.03 15.34
N GLU A 167 -9.79 4.91 14.79
CA GLU A 167 -10.19 3.77 15.61
C GLU A 167 -8.98 3.19 16.37
N LYS A 168 -9.18 2.77 17.62
CA LYS A 168 -8.11 2.19 18.45
C LYS A 168 -7.39 1.02 17.79
N ARG A 169 -8.10 0.21 17.02
CA ARG A 169 -7.48 -0.93 16.30
C ARG A 169 -6.36 -0.49 15.35
N PHE A 170 -6.34 0.78 14.90
CA PHE A 170 -5.27 1.32 14.04
C PHE A 170 -4.05 1.70 14.88
N THR A 171 -4.25 2.45 15.96
CA THR A 171 -3.14 2.82 16.86
C THR A 171 -2.47 1.60 17.50
N ASP A 172 -3.22 0.50 17.74
CA ASP A 172 -2.65 -0.78 18.20
C ASP A 172 -1.66 -1.44 17.20
N MET A 173 -1.61 -0.98 15.96
CA MET A 173 -0.67 -1.45 14.92
C MET A 173 0.39 -0.44 14.57
N MET A 174 0.35 0.75 15.19
CA MET A 174 1.31 1.82 15.01
C MET A 174 2.38 1.76 16.09
N ILE A 175 3.55 2.29 15.79
CA ILE A 175 4.64 2.51 16.77
C ILE A 175 5.17 3.93 16.59
N GLU A 176 5.62 4.55 17.66
CA GLU A 176 6.35 5.82 17.57
C GLU A 176 7.58 5.67 16.68
N LYS A 177 7.87 6.68 15.89
CA LYS A 177 8.91 6.68 14.84
C LYS A 177 8.67 5.68 13.70
N GLY A 178 7.55 4.94 13.71
CA GLY A 178 7.10 4.14 12.57
C GLY A 178 6.47 4.98 11.48
N SER A 179 6.09 4.32 10.37
CA SER A 179 5.46 4.95 9.21
C SER A 179 3.95 4.78 9.21
N VAL A 180 3.26 5.73 8.61
CA VAL A 180 1.83 5.67 8.29
C VAL A 180 1.58 6.43 6.99
N ALA A 181 0.67 5.95 6.14
CA ALA A 181 0.23 6.73 4.98
C ALA A 181 -1.08 7.47 5.32
N ILE A 182 -1.08 8.79 5.12
CA ILE A 182 -2.21 9.70 5.32
C ILE A 182 -2.55 10.36 4.00
N ASP A 183 -3.74 10.11 3.45
CA ASP A 183 -4.09 10.50 2.07
C ASP A 183 -2.97 10.12 1.07
N GLY A 184 -2.35 8.95 1.26
CA GLY A 184 -1.24 8.45 0.46
C GLY A 184 0.13 9.02 0.80
N ILE A 185 0.24 9.97 1.70
CA ILE A 185 1.50 10.61 2.07
C ILE A 185 2.21 9.77 3.14
N SER A 186 3.41 9.31 2.86
CA SER A 186 4.28 8.62 3.84
C SER A 186 4.77 9.58 4.90
N LEU A 187 4.39 9.33 6.15
CA LEU A 187 4.72 10.21 7.28
C LEU A 187 5.23 9.39 8.47
N THR A 188 6.12 10.03 9.25
CA THR A 188 6.64 9.45 10.48
C THR A 188 5.74 9.82 11.65
N ILE A 189 5.36 8.83 12.43
CA ILE A 189 4.58 8.99 13.66
C ILE A 189 5.47 9.60 14.74
N VAL A 190 5.01 10.70 15.35
CA VAL A 190 5.73 11.38 16.44
C VAL A 190 5.30 10.84 17.79
N ASP A 191 4.00 10.70 18.01
CA ASP A 191 3.39 10.29 19.29
C ASP A 191 2.10 9.53 19.05
N ILE A 192 1.76 8.62 19.97
CA ILE A 192 0.54 7.82 19.95
C ILE A 192 -0.07 7.82 21.34
N ALA A 193 -1.33 8.25 21.44
CA ALA A 193 -2.09 8.25 22.67
C ALA A 193 -3.51 7.75 22.43
N ASP A 194 -3.82 6.55 22.92
CA ASP A 194 -5.12 5.87 22.76
C ASP A 194 -5.61 5.83 21.31
N CYS A 195 -6.63 6.58 20.94
CA CYS A 195 -7.22 6.66 19.60
C CYS A 195 -6.66 7.84 18.77
N VAL A 196 -5.53 8.42 19.16
CA VAL A 196 -4.95 9.60 18.52
C VAL A 196 -3.47 9.34 18.26
N PHE A 197 -3.01 9.75 17.08
CA PHE A 197 -1.59 9.81 16.78
C PHE A 197 -1.25 11.16 16.16
N SER A 198 0.02 11.55 16.18
CA SER A 198 0.49 12.79 15.61
C SER A 198 1.67 12.60 14.67
N VAL A 199 1.79 13.52 13.72
CA VAL A 199 2.90 13.61 12.76
C VAL A 199 3.43 15.03 12.69
N ALA A 200 4.71 15.19 12.31
CA ALA A 200 5.30 16.48 12.01
C ALA A 200 5.45 16.62 10.48
N LEU A 201 4.98 17.75 9.95
CA LEU A 201 5.00 18.07 8.53
C LEU A 201 5.99 19.19 8.26
N ILE A 202 6.89 18.98 7.30
CA ILE A 202 7.80 20.02 6.82
C ILE A 202 7.07 20.94 5.83
N PRO A 203 7.55 22.17 5.60
CA PRO A 203 6.92 23.14 4.70
C PRO A 203 6.67 22.58 3.29
N TYR A 204 7.60 21.82 2.75
CA TYR A 204 7.46 21.19 1.44
C TYR A 204 6.25 20.26 1.36
N THR A 205 6.05 19.39 2.36
CA THR A 205 4.88 18.49 2.41
C THR A 205 3.57 19.27 2.47
N LEU A 206 3.52 20.36 3.21
CA LEU A 206 2.33 21.22 3.29
C LEU A 206 2.00 21.91 1.96
N THR A 207 3.01 22.35 1.21
CA THR A 207 2.77 23.05 -0.08
C THR A 207 2.47 22.07 -1.22
N SER A 208 3.05 20.86 -1.17
CA SER A 208 3.00 19.89 -2.27
C SER A 208 1.89 18.84 -2.11
N THR A 209 1.13 18.86 -1.00
CA THR A 209 0.09 17.86 -0.73
C THR A 209 -1.22 18.47 -0.23
N THR A 210 -2.29 17.66 -0.21
CA THR A 210 -3.61 18.07 0.28
C THR A 210 -3.61 18.46 1.76
N LEU A 211 -2.69 17.93 2.60
CA LEU A 211 -2.64 18.25 4.02
C LEU A 211 -2.40 19.74 4.32
N GLY A 212 -1.76 20.46 3.40
CA GLY A 212 -1.63 21.91 3.51
C GLY A 212 -2.96 22.65 3.49
N HIS A 213 -3.93 22.16 2.72
CA HIS A 213 -5.24 22.75 2.52
C HIS A 213 -6.29 22.25 3.51
N LYS A 214 -6.10 21.10 4.13
CA LYS A 214 -7.03 20.48 5.09
C LYS A 214 -7.01 21.19 6.44
N LYS A 215 -8.15 21.11 7.15
CA LYS A 215 -8.44 21.77 8.44
C LYS A 215 -8.83 20.73 9.49
N THR A 216 -8.84 21.15 10.74
CA THR A 216 -9.44 20.39 11.86
C THR A 216 -10.90 20.02 11.52
N GLY A 217 -11.25 18.77 11.71
CA GLY A 217 -12.55 18.18 11.35
C GLY A 217 -12.58 17.51 9.97
N ASP A 218 -11.62 17.78 9.09
CA ASP A 218 -11.55 17.13 7.78
C ASP A 218 -11.16 15.66 7.91
N GLN A 219 -11.68 14.86 7.01
CA GLN A 219 -11.38 13.43 6.92
C GLN A 219 -10.16 13.17 6.05
N VAL A 220 -9.41 12.13 6.40
CA VAL A 220 -8.25 11.62 5.65
C VAL A 220 -8.30 10.11 5.55
N ASN A 221 -7.79 9.56 4.47
CA ASN A 221 -7.57 8.13 4.34
C ASN A 221 -6.35 7.71 5.16
N ILE A 222 -6.47 6.59 5.86
CA ILE A 222 -5.37 6.02 6.66
C ILE A 222 -5.05 4.64 6.12
N GLU A 223 -3.77 4.42 5.81
CA GLU A 223 -3.20 3.10 5.57
C GLU A 223 -2.07 2.86 6.57
N ILE A 224 -2.21 1.80 7.36
CA ILE A 224 -1.21 1.37 8.34
C ILE A 224 -0.07 0.68 7.59
N ASP A 225 1.17 0.93 8.01
CA ASP A 225 2.33 0.21 7.48
C ASP A 225 2.10 -1.31 7.57
N MET A 226 2.29 -1.98 6.43
CA MET A 226 2.05 -3.42 6.31
C MET A 226 2.90 -4.25 7.29
N MET A 227 4.07 -3.74 7.71
CA MET A 227 4.92 -4.39 8.70
C MET A 227 4.19 -4.53 10.04
N GLY A 228 3.50 -3.47 10.51
CA GLY A 228 2.68 -3.52 11.72
C GLY A 228 1.55 -4.55 11.64
N LYS A 229 0.89 -4.66 10.48
CA LYS A 229 -0.15 -5.66 10.21
C LYS A 229 0.40 -7.09 10.27
N TRP A 230 1.57 -7.33 9.68
CA TRP A 230 2.24 -8.63 9.68
C TRP A 230 2.65 -9.05 11.10
N VAL A 231 3.31 -8.16 11.84
CA VAL A 231 3.71 -8.43 13.24
C VAL A 231 2.49 -8.79 14.09
N LYS A 232 1.42 -7.99 14.02
CA LYS A 232 0.17 -8.29 14.74
C LYS A 232 -0.44 -9.64 14.37
N LYS A 233 -0.37 -10.03 13.09
CA LYS A 233 -0.86 -11.33 12.61
C LYS A 233 -0.02 -12.49 13.14
N ILE A 234 1.31 -12.35 13.19
CA ILE A 234 2.23 -13.35 13.72
C ILE A 234 1.99 -13.56 15.20
N LEU A 235 1.97 -12.49 16.00
CA LEU A 235 1.73 -12.53 17.44
C LEU A 235 0.38 -13.17 17.81
N LYS A 236 -0.67 -12.96 16.99
CA LYS A 236 -1.95 -13.65 17.18
C LYS A 236 -1.89 -15.15 16.90
N LYS A 237 -0.97 -15.62 16.03
CA LYS A 237 -0.77 -17.04 15.73
C LYS A 237 -0.01 -17.79 16.83
N GLU A 238 0.86 -17.11 17.56
CA GLU A 238 1.62 -17.73 18.66
C GLU A 238 0.76 -18.14 19.85
N ASN A 239 -0.50 -17.69 19.93
CA ASN A 239 -1.48 -18.24 20.87
C ASN A 239 -2.00 -19.65 20.49
N TYR A 240 -1.53 -20.27 19.41
CA TYR A 240 -1.75 -21.67 19.08
C TYR A 240 -0.55 -22.50 19.56
N GLY A 241 -0.58 -22.91 20.85
CA GLY A 241 0.18 -24.04 21.34
C GLY A 241 1.71 -23.84 21.39
N GLY A 242 2.18 -22.80 22.04
CA GLY A 242 3.52 -22.85 22.62
C GLY A 242 3.57 -24.02 23.61
N ILE A 243 4.62 -24.86 23.50
CA ILE A 243 4.86 -25.95 24.47
C ILE A 243 4.95 -25.29 25.85
N THR A 244 3.98 -25.54 26.72
CA THR A 244 4.00 -25.01 28.07
C THR A 244 5.08 -25.72 28.89
N ARG A 245 5.58 -25.06 29.95
CA ARG A 245 6.56 -25.66 30.85
C ARG A 245 6.03 -26.99 31.47
N GLU A 246 4.71 -27.05 31.66
CA GLU A 246 4.01 -28.26 32.14
C GLU A 246 4.09 -29.39 31.12
N GLN A 247 3.86 -29.11 29.84
CA GLN A 247 3.99 -30.10 28.75
C GLN A 247 5.43 -30.59 28.58
N LEU A 248 6.45 -29.74 28.78
CA LEU A 248 7.85 -30.15 28.77
C LEU A 248 8.16 -31.08 29.96
N THR A 249 7.65 -30.73 31.17
CA THR A 249 7.83 -31.54 32.37
C THR A 249 7.13 -32.90 32.26
N GLU A 250 5.93 -32.97 31.67
CA GLU A 250 5.21 -34.22 31.38
C GLU A 250 5.96 -35.15 30.38
N GLN A 251 6.76 -34.56 29.48
CA GLN A 251 7.58 -35.27 28.51
C GLN A 251 9.01 -35.58 29.02
N GLY A 252 9.33 -35.25 30.29
CA GLY A 252 10.59 -35.58 30.93
C GLY A 252 11.75 -34.62 30.68
N PHE A 253 11.43 -33.36 30.28
CA PHE A 253 12.41 -32.27 30.13
C PHE A 253 12.32 -31.25 31.28
#